data_cbc17b4bc5e7922170088d4cc192610b
#
_entry.id   cbc17b4bc5e7922170088d4cc192610b
#
_cell.length_a   1.000
_cell.length_b   1.000
_cell.length_c   1.000
_cell.angle_alpha   90.00
_cell.angle_beta   90.00
_cell.angle_gamma   90.00
#
_symmetry.space_group_name_H-M   'P 1'
#
loop_
_entity.id
_entity.type
_entity.pdbx_description
1 polymer ?
#
loop_
_entity_poly.entity_id
_entity_poly.type
_entity_poly.pdbx_seq_one_letter_code
_entity_poly.pdbx_strand_id
1 'polypeptide(L)'
;MCLPVFFTSFTTLAVVALGLKPQPQEPPHLPSLPLIGSLLSLWSPLAPYILFKQLQRKYGHIYSLKMGSHHVVVVNHYKDAKEVLLKKGKTFAGRPRTVTTDILTRDGKDIAFGNFSATWKFHRKIVHGALCMFGESSVSIEKIICAEAKTLCSVLSEAASAGHSLDLSPELTRAVTNVICFLCFNSSYSRGDPEFETMLEYSQGIVDPVAKDSLVDIFPWLQIFPNAGLRLLRKCGSTRDALLQKKYDQHKVDYSDHVQRDLLDALLRAKRSAENNNTAEIRDESVGLSDDHILMTVGDIFGAGVETTTTVLKWAIIYLLHYPQVQRLIQEELDTKVGSGRSPKLSDRGNLPYLEATIREVLRIRPVAPLLIPHVALSDTSLGDFAIRKGSRVIINLWSLHHDENEWKNPELFDPGRFIDSKGTGLILPSSSYLPFGAGIRVCLGEALAKMELFLFLSWILQHFTLSVPPGDELPSLEGKFGVVLQPAKYKVTATPRQGGAINEGETL
;
A
#
# COMPACT_ATOMS: atom_id res chain seq x y z
N MET A 1 -27.68 -30.25 -41.38
CA MET A 1 -26.93 -29.76 -40.21
C MET A 1 -25.58 -29.17 -40.61
N CYS A 2 -25.49 -28.36 -41.68
CA CYS A 2 -24.22 -27.82 -42.22
C CYS A 2 -24.27 -26.32 -42.58
N LEU A 3 -25.33 -25.57 -42.27
CA LEU A 3 -25.41 -24.15 -42.61
C LEU A 3 -24.69 -23.17 -41.64
N PRO A 4 -24.54 -23.40 -40.32
CA PRO A 4 -23.89 -22.41 -39.45
C PRO A 4 -22.36 -22.35 -39.59
N VAL A 5 -21.70 -23.42 -40.03
CA VAL A 5 -20.22 -23.44 -40.18
C VAL A 5 -19.75 -22.68 -41.43
N PHE A 6 -20.56 -22.64 -42.49
CA PHE A 6 -20.22 -21.88 -43.71
C PHE A 6 -20.33 -20.36 -43.52
N PHE A 7 -21.26 -19.88 -42.68
CA PHE A 7 -21.44 -18.44 -42.46
C PHE A 7 -20.29 -17.84 -41.63
N THR A 8 -19.78 -18.57 -40.65
CA THR A 8 -18.62 -18.11 -39.82
C THR A 8 -17.32 -18.08 -40.64
N SER A 9 -17.12 -19.04 -41.55
CA SER A 9 -15.92 -19.06 -42.40
C SER A 9 -15.94 -17.94 -43.47
N PHE A 10 -17.10 -17.57 -44.02
CA PHE A 10 -17.21 -16.50 -44.99
C PHE A 10 -17.02 -15.11 -44.39
N THR A 11 -17.51 -14.87 -43.18
CA THR A 11 -17.29 -13.60 -42.46
C THR A 11 -15.84 -13.44 -42.07
N THR A 12 -15.17 -14.49 -41.64
CA THR A 12 -13.73 -14.46 -41.28
C THR A 12 -12.86 -14.21 -42.51
N LEU A 13 -13.16 -14.83 -43.65
CA LEU A 13 -12.43 -14.60 -44.91
C LEU A 13 -12.66 -13.19 -45.48
N ALA A 14 -13.87 -12.64 -45.36
CA ALA A 14 -14.19 -11.28 -45.82
C ALA A 14 -13.49 -10.22 -44.96
N VAL A 15 -13.37 -10.43 -43.64
CA VAL A 15 -12.66 -9.54 -42.72
C VAL A 15 -11.15 -9.52 -43.04
N VAL A 16 -10.55 -10.67 -43.36
CA VAL A 16 -9.13 -10.76 -43.74
C VAL A 16 -8.88 -10.13 -45.09
N ALA A 17 -9.79 -10.33 -46.08
CA ALA A 17 -9.66 -9.77 -47.42
C ALA A 17 -9.82 -8.25 -47.48
N LEU A 18 -10.56 -7.64 -46.53
CA LEU A 18 -10.80 -6.21 -46.47
C LEU A 18 -9.78 -5.47 -45.58
N GLY A 19 -8.79 -6.16 -45.00
CA GLY A 19 -7.82 -5.55 -44.08
C GLY A 19 -8.44 -4.93 -42.84
N LEU A 20 -9.70 -5.25 -42.54
CA LEU A 20 -10.40 -4.79 -41.34
C LEU A 20 -9.82 -5.54 -40.12
N LYS A 21 -9.21 -4.84 -39.21
CA LYS A 21 -8.84 -5.42 -37.90
C LYS A 21 -10.13 -5.95 -37.27
N PRO A 22 -10.14 -7.22 -36.79
CA PRO A 22 -11.29 -7.74 -36.08
C PRO A 22 -11.63 -6.77 -34.94
N GLN A 23 -12.90 -6.41 -34.80
CA GLN A 23 -13.33 -5.57 -33.67
C GLN A 23 -12.97 -6.30 -32.39
N PRO A 24 -12.33 -5.60 -31.41
CA PRO A 24 -11.95 -6.23 -30.17
C PRO A 24 -13.21 -6.79 -29.49
N GLN A 25 -13.14 -8.07 -29.12
CA GLN A 25 -14.22 -8.73 -28.38
C GLN A 25 -14.35 -8.18 -26.96
N GLU A 26 -15.54 -8.27 -26.38
CA GLU A 26 -15.68 -7.98 -24.93
C GLU A 26 -15.01 -9.10 -24.11
N PRO A 27 -14.41 -8.78 -22.94
CA PRO A 27 -13.83 -9.80 -22.06
C PRO A 27 -14.86 -10.86 -21.67
N PRO A 28 -14.49 -12.14 -21.52
CA PRO A 28 -15.36 -13.17 -20.98
C PRO A 28 -16.06 -12.67 -19.72
N HIS A 29 -17.37 -12.90 -19.62
CA HIS A 29 -18.20 -12.27 -18.60
C HIS A 29 -18.79 -13.29 -17.62
N LEU A 30 -18.75 -12.99 -16.31
CA LEU A 30 -19.44 -13.77 -15.31
C LEU A 30 -20.95 -13.62 -15.45
N PRO A 31 -21.75 -14.68 -15.14
CA PRO A 31 -23.19 -14.57 -15.09
C PRO A 31 -23.63 -13.37 -14.25
N SER A 32 -24.58 -12.61 -14.76
CA SER A 32 -25.08 -11.40 -14.10
C SER A 32 -26.59 -11.33 -14.11
N LEU A 33 -27.17 -10.92 -13.00
CA LEU A 33 -28.61 -10.68 -12.85
C LEU A 33 -28.92 -9.17 -12.93
N PRO A 34 -30.15 -8.80 -13.29
CA PRO A 34 -30.56 -7.39 -13.20
C PRO A 34 -30.35 -6.85 -11.79
N LEU A 35 -30.00 -5.58 -11.66
CA LEU A 35 -29.73 -4.81 -10.43
C LEU A 35 -28.49 -5.26 -9.65
N ILE A 36 -28.36 -6.53 -9.27
CA ILE A 36 -27.26 -7.04 -8.43
C ILE A 36 -26.00 -7.41 -9.22
N GLY A 37 -26.11 -7.54 -10.53
CA GLY A 37 -24.98 -7.93 -11.36
C GLY A 37 -24.50 -9.35 -11.11
N SER A 38 -23.21 -9.54 -10.97
CA SER A 38 -22.53 -10.82 -10.74
C SER A 38 -22.32 -11.15 -9.26
N LEU A 39 -22.95 -10.44 -8.32
CA LEU A 39 -22.70 -10.62 -6.87
C LEU A 39 -22.98 -12.05 -6.39
N LEU A 40 -23.97 -12.75 -6.97
CA LEU A 40 -24.21 -14.16 -6.61
C LEU A 40 -23.04 -15.07 -7.03
N SER A 41 -22.38 -14.76 -8.15
CA SER A 41 -21.18 -15.49 -8.61
C SER A 41 -19.94 -15.20 -7.74
N LEU A 42 -19.99 -14.12 -6.97
CA LEU A 42 -18.94 -13.72 -6.04
C LEU A 42 -19.22 -14.16 -4.60
N TRP A 43 -20.38 -14.76 -4.34
CA TRP A 43 -20.69 -15.28 -3.02
C TRP A 43 -19.84 -16.51 -2.72
N SER A 44 -18.80 -16.30 -1.95
CA SER A 44 -17.79 -17.31 -1.63
C SER A 44 -17.24 -17.05 -0.22
N PRO A 45 -16.85 -18.07 0.55
CA PRO A 45 -16.12 -17.91 1.80
C PRO A 45 -14.67 -17.43 1.55
N LEU A 46 -14.20 -17.52 0.32
CA LEU A 46 -12.84 -17.11 -0.04
C LEU A 46 -12.69 -15.60 -0.10
N ALA A 47 -11.52 -15.11 0.29
CA ALA A 47 -11.17 -13.71 0.08
C ALA A 47 -11.21 -13.34 -1.41
N PRO A 48 -11.64 -12.11 -1.79
CA PRO A 48 -11.84 -11.72 -3.18
C PRO A 48 -10.63 -11.97 -4.09
N TYR A 49 -9.41 -11.71 -3.62
CA TYR A 49 -8.19 -11.91 -4.40
C TYR A 49 -7.91 -13.39 -4.72
N ILE A 50 -8.28 -14.30 -3.81
CA ILE A 50 -8.19 -15.76 -4.05
C ILE A 50 -9.28 -16.20 -5.02
N LEU A 51 -10.53 -15.73 -4.80
CA LEU A 51 -11.65 -16.05 -5.68
C LEU A 51 -11.36 -15.59 -7.11
N PHE A 52 -10.83 -14.38 -7.30
CA PHE A 52 -10.47 -13.88 -8.63
C PHE A 52 -9.36 -14.70 -9.30
N LYS A 53 -8.37 -15.18 -8.53
CA LYS A 53 -7.36 -16.13 -9.05
C LYS A 53 -8.00 -17.47 -9.47
N GLN A 54 -8.97 -17.98 -8.73
CA GLN A 54 -9.68 -19.21 -9.11
C GLN A 54 -10.54 -19.04 -10.36
N LEU A 55 -11.26 -17.91 -10.48
CA LEU A 55 -12.08 -17.59 -11.65
C LEU A 55 -11.25 -17.46 -12.92
N GLN A 56 -9.98 -17.07 -12.83
CA GLN A 56 -9.04 -17.05 -13.95
C GLN A 56 -8.94 -18.39 -14.66
N ARG A 57 -9.04 -19.51 -13.96
CA ARG A 57 -8.99 -20.87 -14.57
C ARG A 57 -10.14 -21.11 -15.54
N LYS A 58 -11.29 -20.47 -15.29
CA LYS A 58 -12.50 -20.64 -16.11
C LYS A 58 -12.64 -19.57 -17.19
N TYR A 59 -12.28 -18.33 -16.88
CA TYR A 59 -12.57 -17.17 -17.73
C TYR A 59 -11.32 -16.58 -18.38
N GLY A 60 -10.12 -17.08 -18.09
CA GLY A 60 -8.86 -16.55 -18.61
C GLY A 60 -8.25 -15.43 -17.75
N HIS A 61 -7.13 -14.86 -18.19
CA HIS A 61 -6.38 -13.86 -17.43
C HIS A 61 -7.09 -12.52 -17.31
N ILE A 62 -7.92 -12.19 -18.30
CA ILE A 62 -8.74 -10.99 -18.33
C ILE A 62 -10.19 -11.45 -18.46
N TYR A 63 -11.03 -11.06 -17.53
CA TYR A 63 -12.46 -11.29 -17.58
C TYR A 63 -13.23 -10.14 -16.95
N SER A 64 -14.53 -10.07 -17.20
CA SER A 64 -15.38 -9.01 -16.70
C SER A 64 -16.51 -9.54 -15.81
N LEU A 65 -17.03 -8.68 -14.97
CA LEU A 65 -18.16 -8.92 -14.10
C LEU A 65 -18.92 -7.61 -13.84
N LYS A 66 -20.12 -7.69 -13.32
CA LYS A 66 -20.88 -6.52 -12.88
C LYS A 66 -21.04 -6.52 -11.38
N MET A 67 -20.68 -5.40 -10.74
CA MET A 67 -20.99 -5.10 -9.34
C MET A 67 -22.11 -4.06 -9.28
N GLY A 68 -23.34 -4.51 -9.08
CA GLY A 68 -24.49 -3.65 -9.31
C GLY A 68 -24.53 -3.17 -10.76
N SER A 69 -24.52 -1.87 -10.98
CA SER A 69 -24.44 -1.22 -12.29
C SER A 69 -23.02 -1.07 -12.83
N HIS A 70 -22.00 -1.28 -12.01
CA HIS A 70 -20.60 -1.01 -12.37
C HIS A 70 -20.01 -2.16 -13.19
N HIS A 71 -19.46 -1.84 -14.34
CA HIS A 71 -18.69 -2.77 -15.15
C HIS A 71 -17.27 -2.89 -14.61
N VAL A 72 -16.84 -4.08 -14.27
CA VAL A 72 -15.54 -4.37 -13.65
C VAL A 72 -14.77 -5.37 -14.52
N VAL A 73 -13.52 -5.06 -14.81
CA VAL A 73 -12.58 -5.94 -15.49
C VAL A 73 -11.51 -6.37 -14.51
N VAL A 74 -11.29 -7.68 -14.40
CA VAL A 74 -10.27 -8.25 -13.51
C VAL A 74 -9.09 -8.72 -14.33
N VAL A 75 -7.89 -8.33 -13.88
CA VAL A 75 -6.61 -8.63 -14.55
C VAL A 75 -5.76 -9.47 -13.59
N ASN A 76 -5.43 -10.69 -14.02
CA ASN A 76 -4.75 -11.68 -13.18
C ASN A 76 -3.34 -12.07 -13.68
N HIS A 77 -2.84 -11.44 -14.76
CA HIS A 77 -1.55 -11.77 -15.32
C HIS A 77 -0.68 -10.53 -15.51
N TYR A 78 0.64 -10.67 -15.29
CA TYR A 78 1.56 -9.52 -15.23
C TYR A 78 1.70 -8.76 -16.57
N LYS A 79 1.61 -9.42 -17.73
CA LYS A 79 1.69 -8.75 -19.04
C LYS A 79 0.54 -7.76 -19.22
N ASP A 80 -0.66 -8.18 -18.83
CA ASP A 80 -1.88 -7.39 -18.91
C ASP A 80 -1.86 -6.26 -17.85
N ALA A 81 -1.39 -6.58 -16.62
CA ALA A 81 -1.20 -5.57 -15.58
C ALA A 81 -0.20 -4.47 -16.02
N LYS A 82 0.91 -4.84 -16.68
CA LYS A 82 1.86 -3.87 -17.25
C LYS A 82 1.26 -3.07 -18.40
N GLU A 83 0.38 -3.66 -19.20
CA GLU A 83 -0.34 -2.91 -20.23
C GLU A 83 -1.22 -1.82 -19.60
N VAL A 84 -1.97 -2.14 -18.55
CA VAL A 84 -2.79 -1.18 -17.78
C VAL A 84 -1.94 -0.11 -17.14
N LEU A 85 -0.90 -0.52 -16.40
CA LEU A 85 -0.15 0.39 -15.53
C LEU A 85 0.89 1.25 -16.27
N LEU A 86 1.54 0.69 -17.29
CA LEU A 86 2.66 1.33 -17.98
C LEU A 86 2.30 1.75 -19.39
N LYS A 87 1.94 0.81 -20.27
CA LYS A 87 1.73 1.11 -21.69
C LYS A 87 0.54 2.05 -21.92
N LYS A 88 -0.57 1.80 -21.21
CA LYS A 88 -1.82 2.57 -21.27
C LYS A 88 -2.11 3.31 -19.97
N GLY A 89 -1.06 3.60 -19.18
CA GLY A 89 -1.19 4.17 -17.84
C GLY A 89 -2.04 5.43 -17.75
N LYS A 90 -1.96 6.34 -18.75
CA LYS A 90 -2.81 7.55 -18.80
C LYS A 90 -4.28 7.23 -19.00
N THR A 91 -4.59 6.25 -19.87
CA THR A 91 -5.96 5.81 -20.17
C THR A 91 -6.61 5.17 -18.95
N PHE A 92 -5.84 4.41 -18.15
CA PHE A 92 -6.33 3.75 -16.95
C PHE A 92 -6.00 4.50 -15.65
N ALA A 93 -5.64 5.79 -15.74
CA ALA A 93 -5.29 6.57 -14.56
C ALA A 93 -6.48 7.04 -13.72
N GLY A 94 -7.72 6.83 -14.15
CA GLY A 94 -8.92 7.17 -13.38
C GLY A 94 -9.04 6.37 -12.07
N ARG A 95 -9.84 6.90 -11.15
CA ARG A 95 -10.23 6.23 -9.89
C ARG A 95 -11.75 6.12 -9.80
N PRO A 96 -12.29 5.02 -9.25
CA PRO A 96 -13.73 4.93 -9.04
C PRO A 96 -14.15 5.90 -7.93
N ARG A 97 -15.25 6.62 -8.18
CA ARG A 97 -15.95 7.37 -7.14
C ARG A 97 -16.87 6.43 -6.38
N THR A 98 -16.81 6.49 -5.05
CA THR A 98 -17.66 5.70 -4.15
C THR A 98 -18.13 6.56 -2.99
N VAL A 99 -19.21 6.16 -2.32
CA VAL A 99 -19.75 6.93 -1.17
C VAL A 99 -18.72 7.05 -0.05
N THR A 100 -18.01 5.96 0.24
CA THR A 100 -17.00 5.94 1.32
C THR A 100 -15.79 6.79 0.98
N THR A 101 -15.27 6.69 -0.25
CA THR A 101 -14.12 7.50 -0.68
C THR A 101 -14.48 8.98 -0.77
N ASP A 102 -15.68 9.34 -1.24
CA ASP A 102 -16.10 10.74 -1.33
C ASP A 102 -16.19 11.39 0.06
N ILE A 103 -16.71 10.65 1.07
CA ILE A 103 -16.72 11.10 2.46
C ILE A 103 -15.29 11.34 2.99
N LEU A 104 -14.38 10.41 2.73
CA LEU A 104 -13.01 10.47 3.28
C LEU A 104 -12.13 11.50 2.59
N THR A 105 -12.37 11.77 1.32
CA THR A 105 -11.45 12.56 0.49
C THR A 105 -12.02 13.94 0.10
N ARG A 106 -13.12 14.35 0.71
CA ARG A 106 -13.83 15.57 0.34
C ARG A 106 -14.01 15.64 -1.18
N ASP A 107 -14.68 14.64 -1.73
CA ASP A 107 -14.96 14.52 -3.16
C ASP A 107 -13.70 14.36 -4.05
N GLY A 108 -12.68 13.64 -3.59
CA GLY A 108 -11.48 13.31 -4.36
C GLY A 108 -10.45 14.43 -4.40
N LYS A 109 -10.34 15.21 -3.32
CA LYS A 109 -9.29 16.22 -3.13
C LYS A 109 -7.93 15.64 -2.70
N ASP A 110 -7.87 14.34 -2.55
CA ASP A 110 -6.69 13.55 -2.18
C ASP A 110 -5.85 13.12 -3.39
N ILE A 111 -4.76 12.40 -3.14
CA ILE A 111 -3.89 11.85 -4.19
C ILE A 111 -4.25 10.40 -4.52
N ALA A 112 -4.64 9.60 -3.54
CA ALA A 112 -4.85 8.16 -3.71
C ALA A 112 -6.12 7.89 -4.55
N PHE A 113 -7.23 8.56 -4.26
CA PHE A 113 -8.53 8.40 -4.91
C PHE A 113 -8.91 9.57 -5.82
N GLY A 114 -8.18 10.67 -5.76
CA GLY A 114 -8.36 11.81 -6.68
C GLY A 114 -8.27 11.39 -8.14
N ASN A 115 -9.16 11.92 -8.99
CA ASN A 115 -9.19 11.56 -10.40
C ASN A 115 -8.02 12.17 -11.16
N PHE A 116 -7.59 11.51 -12.24
CA PHE A 116 -6.46 11.97 -13.05
C PHE A 116 -6.82 13.27 -13.80
N SER A 117 -6.11 14.34 -13.47
CA SER A 117 -6.33 15.70 -14.00
C SER A 117 -5.00 16.48 -14.03
N ALA A 118 -5.00 17.69 -14.56
CA ALA A 118 -3.85 18.60 -14.49
C ALA A 118 -3.53 18.96 -13.04
N THR A 119 -4.54 19.30 -12.23
CA THR A 119 -4.41 19.58 -10.79
C THR A 119 -3.84 18.37 -10.05
N TRP A 120 -4.34 17.17 -10.30
CA TRP A 120 -3.82 15.96 -9.67
C TRP A 120 -2.34 15.71 -10.02
N LYS A 121 -1.93 15.92 -11.28
CA LYS A 121 -0.52 15.77 -11.68
C LYS A 121 0.38 16.78 -10.97
N PHE A 122 -0.05 18.03 -10.90
CA PHE A 122 0.66 19.09 -10.18
C PHE A 122 0.79 18.74 -8.70
N HIS A 123 -0.31 18.39 -8.06
CA HIS A 123 -0.40 17.98 -6.67
C HIS A 123 0.56 16.81 -6.36
N ARG A 124 0.47 15.74 -7.15
CA ARG A 124 1.35 14.58 -7.00
C ARG A 124 2.84 14.93 -7.17
N LYS A 125 3.17 15.82 -8.11
CA LYS A 125 4.55 16.27 -8.33
C LYS A 125 5.14 16.96 -7.09
N ILE A 126 4.36 17.84 -6.45
CA ILE A 126 4.77 18.53 -5.23
C ILE A 126 5.05 17.55 -4.10
N VAL A 127 4.09 16.65 -3.85
CA VAL A 127 4.23 15.64 -2.78
C VAL A 127 5.41 14.73 -3.04
N HIS A 128 5.58 14.25 -4.27
CA HIS A 128 6.74 13.44 -4.63
C HIS A 128 8.06 14.18 -4.40
N GLY A 129 8.13 15.44 -4.82
CA GLY A 129 9.33 16.28 -4.59
C GLY A 129 9.61 16.47 -3.10
N ALA A 130 8.60 16.72 -2.28
CA ALA A 130 8.74 16.82 -0.83
C ALA A 130 9.24 15.53 -0.20
N LEU A 131 8.63 14.39 -0.56
CA LEU A 131 9.07 13.08 -0.05
C LEU A 131 10.49 12.73 -0.47
N CYS A 132 10.91 13.07 -1.71
CA CYS A 132 12.29 12.87 -2.18
C CYS A 132 13.27 13.72 -1.38
N MET A 133 12.95 14.99 -1.09
CA MET A 133 13.85 15.85 -0.29
C MET A 133 14.08 15.26 1.11
N PHE A 134 13.06 14.70 1.74
CA PHE A 134 13.21 14.03 3.03
C PHE A 134 13.90 12.66 2.91
N GLY A 135 13.91 12.04 1.73
CA GLY A 135 14.58 10.77 1.45
C GLY A 135 16.06 10.93 1.05
N GLU A 136 16.44 12.01 0.37
CA GLU A 136 17.80 12.25 -0.15
C GLU A 136 18.66 13.09 0.81
N SER A 137 18.07 14.02 1.54
CA SER A 137 18.69 14.65 2.72
C SER A 137 18.46 13.81 3.98
N SER A 138 18.51 12.55 3.82
CA SER A 138 17.94 11.45 4.60
C SER A 138 18.41 11.37 6.06
N VAL A 139 19.38 12.16 6.47
CA VAL A 139 19.92 12.11 7.83
C VAL A 139 18.82 12.39 8.88
N SER A 140 17.84 13.24 8.57
CA SER A 140 16.78 13.56 9.51
C SER A 140 15.74 12.43 9.63
N ILE A 141 15.27 11.86 8.52
CA ILE A 141 14.31 10.73 8.53
C ILE A 141 14.96 9.45 9.08
N GLU A 142 16.18 9.13 8.65
CA GLU A 142 16.93 8.01 9.20
C GLU A 142 17.07 8.13 10.72
N LYS A 143 17.47 9.29 11.22
CA LYS A 143 17.60 9.54 12.66
C LYS A 143 16.30 9.29 13.40
N ILE A 144 15.17 9.71 12.84
CA ILE A 144 13.86 9.51 13.47
C ILE A 144 13.47 8.04 13.47
N ILE A 145 13.63 7.34 12.35
CA ILE A 145 13.36 5.91 12.28
C ILE A 145 14.24 5.17 13.29
N CYS A 146 15.54 5.52 13.38
CA CYS A 146 16.46 4.92 14.35
C CYS A 146 16.07 5.23 15.79
N ALA A 147 15.62 6.44 16.10
CA ALA A 147 15.14 6.81 17.43
C ALA A 147 13.88 6.01 17.83
N GLU A 148 12.94 5.85 16.90
CA GLU A 148 11.74 5.03 17.12
C GLU A 148 12.09 3.54 17.21
N ALA A 149 13.06 3.04 16.43
CA ALA A 149 13.57 1.68 16.52
C ALA A 149 14.25 1.42 17.88
N LYS A 150 15.04 2.39 18.37
CA LYS A 150 15.64 2.33 19.72
C LYS A 150 14.56 2.24 20.80
N THR A 151 13.54 3.09 20.72
CA THR A 151 12.40 3.06 21.66
C THR A 151 11.67 1.71 21.62
N LEU A 152 11.43 1.16 20.42
CA LEU A 152 10.82 -0.16 20.26
C LEU A 152 11.68 -1.26 20.88
N CYS A 153 13.01 -1.21 20.69
CA CYS A 153 13.95 -2.15 21.30
C CYS A 153 13.97 -2.03 22.83
N SER A 154 13.81 -0.83 23.39
CA SER A 154 13.69 -0.63 24.86
C SER A 154 12.45 -1.33 25.41
N VAL A 155 11.30 -1.21 24.74
CA VAL A 155 10.06 -1.93 25.11
C VAL A 155 10.25 -3.45 25.07
N LEU A 156 10.94 -3.97 24.04
CA LEU A 156 11.25 -5.39 23.96
C LEU A 156 12.19 -5.84 25.11
N SER A 157 13.15 -5.01 25.47
CA SER A 157 14.07 -5.28 26.59
C SER A 157 13.34 -5.31 27.94
N GLU A 158 12.42 -4.38 28.17
CA GLU A 158 11.57 -4.35 29.36
C GLU A 158 10.72 -5.63 29.48
N ALA A 159 10.05 -6.01 28.37
CA ALA A 159 9.22 -7.22 28.33
C ALA A 159 10.08 -8.49 28.55
N ALA A 160 11.26 -8.55 27.95
CA ALA A 160 12.20 -9.67 28.12
C ALA A 160 12.68 -9.78 29.57
N SER A 161 13.04 -8.65 30.19
CA SER A 161 13.50 -8.60 31.60
C SER A 161 12.40 -9.00 32.58
N ALA A 162 11.14 -8.68 32.25
CA ALA A 162 9.98 -9.08 33.03
C ALA A 162 9.50 -10.52 32.75
N GLY A 163 10.12 -11.22 31.78
CA GLY A 163 9.72 -12.58 31.38
C GLY A 163 8.35 -12.66 30.72
N HIS A 164 7.86 -11.55 30.14
CA HIS A 164 6.54 -11.48 29.54
C HIS A 164 6.59 -11.55 28.01
N SER A 165 5.60 -12.23 27.45
CA SER A 165 5.33 -12.15 26.01
C SER A 165 4.55 -10.87 25.66
N LEU A 166 4.82 -10.29 24.51
CA LEU A 166 4.29 -9.01 24.07
C LEU A 166 3.53 -9.11 22.75
N ASP A 167 2.36 -8.47 22.64
CA ASP A 167 1.77 -8.09 21.34
C ASP A 167 2.53 -6.87 20.82
N LEU A 168 3.33 -7.07 19.76
CA LEU A 168 4.12 -6.00 19.16
C LEU A 168 3.29 -5.04 18.29
N SER A 169 2.05 -5.39 17.95
CA SER A 169 1.25 -4.61 17.01
C SER A 169 1.04 -3.15 17.45
N PRO A 170 0.69 -2.83 18.70
CA PRO A 170 0.55 -1.44 19.15
C PRO A 170 1.87 -0.65 19.07
N GLU A 171 2.98 -1.27 19.44
CA GLU A 171 4.28 -0.60 19.48
C GLU A 171 4.84 -0.33 18.09
N LEU A 172 4.67 -1.30 17.16
CA LEU A 172 5.00 -1.09 15.75
C LEU A 172 4.15 0.04 15.15
N THR A 173 2.85 0.05 15.46
CA THR A 173 1.95 1.11 14.98
C THR A 173 2.39 2.45 15.52
N ARG A 174 2.73 2.54 16.82
CA ARG A 174 3.22 3.78 17.44
C ARG A 174 4.50 4.28 16.76
N ALA A 175 5.49 3.41 16.61
CA ALA A 175 6.78 3.78 16.03
C ALA A 175 6.64 4.29 14.58
N VAL A 176 5.90 3.57 13.73
CA VAL A 176 5.63 4.00 12.35
C VAL A 176 4.80 5.29 12.32
N THR A 177 3.80 5.44 13.22
CA THR A 177 2.99 6.67 13.29
C THR A 177 3.85 7.88 13.63
N ASN A 178 4.80 7.75 14.56
CA ASN A 178 5.71 8.85 14.91
C ASN A 178 6.59 9.27 13.73
N VAL A 179 7.10 8.32 12.95
CA VAL A 179 7.86 8.65 11.72
C VAL A 179 6.99 9.49 10.76
N ILE A 180 5.74 9.09 10.56
CA ILE A 180 4.80 9.83 9.69
C ILE A 180 4.42 11.19 10.28
N CYS A 181 4.19 11.29 11.60
CA CYS A 181 3.91 12.55 12.28
C CYS A 181 5.08 13.54 12.15
N PHE A 182 6.30 13.03 12.27
CA PHE A 182 7.47 13.87 12.05
C PHE A 182 7.56 14.36 10.60
N LEU A 183 7.35 13.47 9.64
CA LEU A 183 7.34 13.81 8.21
C LEU A 183 6.29 14.87 7.87
N CYS A 184 5.08 14.73 8.42
CA CYS A 184 3.96 15.58 8.10
C CYS A 184 3.92 16.90 8.87
N PHE A 185 4.35 16.88 10.15
CA PHE A 185 4.11 17.95 11.12
C PHE A 185 5.33 18.35 11.93
N ASN A 186 6.50 17.76 11.66
CA ASN A 186 7.71 17.90 12.48
C ASN A 186 7.42 17.70 13.99
N SER A 187 6.60 16.71 14.30
CA SER A 187 6.15 16.42 15.67
C SER A 187 6.33 14.95 15.99
N SER A 188 6.72 14.63 17.22
CA SER A 188 6.74 13.29 17.78
C SER A 188 5.90 13.24 19.05
N TYR A 189 5.34 12.10 19.36
CA TYR A 189 4.41 11.89 20.45
C TYR A 189 4.92 10.81 21.39
N SER A 190 4.78 11.08 22.70
CA SER A 190 5.06 10.11 23.73
C SER A 190 3.89 9.12 23.90
N ARG A 191 4.17 7.98 24.55
CA ARG A 191 3.13 7.02 24.92
C ARG A 191 2.14 7.67 25.87
N GLY A 192 0.83 7.52 25.59
CA GLY A 192 -0.25 8.11 26.39
C GLY A 192 -0.55 9.58 26.08
N ASP A 193 0.05 10.15 25.01
CA ASP A 193 -0.34 11.48 24.53
C ASP A 193 -1.78 11.45 24.01
N PRO A 194 -2.72 12.28 24.51
CA PRO A 194 -4.12 12.24 24.12
C PRO A 194 -4.37 12.55 22.65
N GLU A 195 -3.57 13.42 22.04
CA GLU A 195 -3.67 13.73 20.61
C GLU A 195 -3.26 12.51 19.78
N PHE A 196 -2.22 11.83 20.21
CA PHE A 196 -1.74 10.62 19.56
C PHE A 196 -2.74 9.46 19.67
N GLU A 197 -3.29 9.22 20.85
CA GLU A 197 -4.33 8.19 21.04
C GLU A 197 -5.55 8.48 20.17
N THR A 198 -5.94 9.76 20.05
CA THR A 198 -7.02 10.18 19.12
C THR A 198 -6.68 9.85 17.66
N MET A 199 -5.42 10.03 17.24
CA MET A 199 -4.97 9.66 15.90
C MET A 199 -5.11 8.16 15.65
N LEU A 200 -4.72 7.33 16.59
CA LEU A 200 -4.85 5.88 16.47
C LEU A 200 -6.32 5.44 16.43
N GLU A 201 -7.17 6.00 17.29
CA GLU A 201 -8.60 5.69 17.35
C GLU A 201 -9.31 5.99 16.02
N TYR A 202 -9.14 7.20 15.47
CA TYR A 202 -9.84 7.52 14.22
C TYR A 202 -9.29 6.72 13.04
N SER A 203 -7.99 6.42 13.03
CA SER A 203 -7.39 5.60 11.98
C SER A 203 -8.01 4.20 11.93
N GLN A 204 -8.11 3.53 13.07
CA GLN A 204 -8.79 2.23 13.16
C GLN A 204 -10.28 2.32 12.82
N GLY A 205 -10.95 3.37 13.29
CA GLY A 205 -12.36 3.62 13.01
C GLY A 205 -12.67 3.95 11.55
N ILE A 206 -11.70 4.35 10.74
CA ILE A 206 -11.84 4.51 9.29
C ILE A 206 -11.65 3.17 8.57
N VAL A 207 -10.64 2.41 8.94
CA VAL A 207 -10.27 1.15 8.25
C VAL A 207 -11.39 0.11 8.34
N ASP A 208 -12.00 -0.07 9.50
CA ASP A 208 -13.03 -1.08 9.73
C ASP A 208 -14.31 -0.90 8.89
N PRO A 209 -14.94 0.30 8.84
CA PRO A 209 -16.10 0.53 7.99
C PRO A 209 -15.82 0.42 6.50
N VAL A 210 -14.70 0.98 6.04
CA VAL A 210 -14.30 0.90 4.62
C VAL A 210 -14.13 -0.55 4.17
N ALA A 211 -13.62 -1.41 5.05
CA ALA A 211 -13.48 -2.83 4.77
C ALA A 211 -14.81 -3.61 4.73
N LYS A 212 -15.82 -3.19 5.51
CA LYS A 212 -17.07 -3.95 5.73
C LYS A 212 -18.25 -3.45 4.90
N ASP A 213 -18.31 -2.18 4.55
CA ASP A 213 -19.51 -1.55 3.99
C ASP A 213 -19.48 -1.35 2.47
N SER A 214 -18.83 -2.26 1.75
CA SER A 214 -18.75 -2.23 0.28
C SER A 214 -20.11 -2.20 -0.43
N LEU A 215 -21.21 -2.60 0.21
CA LEU A 215 -22.55 -2.56 -0.38
C LEU A 215 -23.01 -1.13 -0.70
N VAL A 216 -22.69 -0.17 0.13
CA VAL A 216 -23.04 1.25 -0.12
C VAL A 216 -22.24 1.79 -1.32
N ASP A 217 -21.04 1.29 -1.55
CA ASP A 217 -20.19 1.67 -2.69
C ASP A 217 -20.63 0.99 -4.00
N ILE A 218 -21.34 -0.13 -3.89
CA ILE A 218 -21.95 -0.83 -5.03
C ILE A 218 -23.34 -0.26 -5.33
N PHE A 219 -24.10 0.03 -4.29
CA PHE A 219 -25.48 0.56 -4.33
C PHE A 219 -25.57 1.88 -3.58
N PRO A 220 -25.19 3.03 -4.18
CA PRO A 220 -25.13 4.32 -3.47
C PRO A 220 -26.45 4.78 -2.84
N TRP A 221 -27.59 4.32 -3.35
CA TRP A 221 -28.91 4.61 -2.78
C TRP A 221 -29.12 4.04 -1.38
N LEU A 222 -28.32 3.02 -0.96
CA LEU A 222 -28.38 2.48 0.41
C LEU A 222 -27.94 3.49 1.48
N GLN A 223 -27.24 4.58 1.12
CA GLN A 223 -26.86 5.61 2.07
C GLN A 223 -28.04 6.38 2.70
N ILE A 224 -29.24 6.31 2.11
CA ILE A 224 -30.45 6.93 2.67
C ILE A 224 -30.96 6.15 3.89
N PHE A 225 -30.58 4.89 4.05
CA PHE A 225 -30.95 4.08 5.21
C PHE A 225 -29.97 4.24 6.36
N PRO A 226 -30.40 4.06 7.62
CA PRO A 226 -29.47 4.09 8.75
C PRO A 226 -28.36 3.05 8.62
N ASN A 227 -27.12 3.54 8.58
CA ASN A 227 -25.92 2.70 8.45
C ASN A 227 -24.94 3.07 9.57
N ALA A 228 -24.65 2.11 10.45
CA ALA A 228 -23.74 2.32 11.59
C ALA A 228 -22.29 2.56 11.11
N GLY A 229 -21.84 1.84 10.06
CA GLY A 229 -20.51 1.99 9.47
C GLY A 229 -20.32 3.37 8.87
N LEU A 230 -21.29 3.89 8.11
CA LEU A 230 -21.21 5.25 7.56
C LEU A 230 -21.23 6.32 8.66
N ARG A 231 -21.98 6.12 9.75
CA ARG A 231 -21.95 7.05 10.89
C ARG A 231 -20.59 7.06 11.56
N LEU A 232 -20.00 5.87 11.78
CA LEU A 232 -18.66 5.75 12.35
C LEU A 232 -17.61 6.40 11.42
N LEU A 233 -17.68 6.11 10.12
CA LEU A 233 -16.80 6.68 9.11
C LEU A 233 -16.85 8.21 9.10
N ARG A 234 -18.05 8.80 9.12
CA ARG A 234 -18.22 10.27 9.20
C ARG A 234 -17.67 10.83 10.51
N LYS A 235 -17.93 10.17 11.64
CA LYS A 235 -17.40 10.59 12.94
C LYS A 235 -15.86 10.58 12.93
N CYS A 236 -15.24 9.48 12.52
CA CYS A 236 -13.79 9.36 12.48
C CYS A 236 -13.17 10.32 11.45
N GLY A 237 -13.82 10.48 10.28
CA GLY A 237 -13.41 11.47 9.28
C GLY A 237 -13.46 12.90 9.81
N SER A 238 -14.51 13.29 10.54
CA SER A 238 -14.62 14.64 11.13
C SER A 238 -13.57 14.85 12.25
N THR A 239 -13.26 13.83 13.06
CA THR A 239 -12.21 13.91 14.08
C THR A 239 -10.84 14.11 13.44
N ARG A 240 -10.51 13.31 12.41
CA ARG A 240 -9.31 13.48 11.60
C ARG A 240 -9.22 14.89 11.01
N ASP A 241 -10.29 15.35 10.38
CA ASP A 241 -10.32 16.64 9.71
C ASP A 241 -10.12 17.81 10.68
N ALA A 242 -10.71 17.74 11.88
CA ALA A 242 -10.50 18.75 12.93
C ALA A 242 -9.04 18.80 13.39
N LEU A 243 -8.40 17.63 13.56
CA LEU A 243 -7.00 17.55 13.95
C LEU A 243 -6.07 18.07 12.85
N LEU A 244 -6.30 17.66 11.59
CA LEU A 244 -5.54 18.15 10.45
C LEU A 244 -5.69 19.65 10.27
N GLN A 245 -6.90 20.20 10.46
CA GLN A 245 -7.16 21.65 10.41
C GLN A 245 -6.39 22.38 11.49
N LYS A 246 -6.39 21.88 12.73
CA LYS A 246 -5.57 22.44 13.83
C LYS A 246 -4.10 22.53 13.45
N LYS A 247 -3.51 21.43 12.94
CA LYS A 247 -2.09 21.40 12.51
C LYS A 247 -1.82 22.36 11.36
N TYR A 248 -2.73 22.42 10.39
CA TYR A 248 -2.64 23.33 9.25
C TYR A 248 -2.66 24.79 9.69
N ASP A 249 -3.57 25.16 10.60
CA ASP A 249 -3.67 26.54 11.10
C ASP A 249 -2.43 26.95 11.93
N GLN A 250 -1.90 26.04 12.73
CA GLN A 250 -0.63 26.24 13.44
C GLN A 250 0.52 26.53 12.48
N HIS A 251 0.67 25.69 11.42
CA HIS A 251 1.72 25.89 10.41
C HIS A 251 1.56 27.19 9.63
N LYS A 252 0.32 27.64 9.37
CA LYS A 252 0.07 28.94 8.70
C LYS A 252 0.58 30.13 9.51
N VAL A 253 0.46 30.05 10.84
CA VAL A 253 0.92 31.11 11.76
C VAL A 253 2.44 31.14 11.79
N ASP A 254 3.09 29.98 11.87
CA ASP A 254 4.54 29.85 12.04
C ASP A 254 5.30 29.70 10.71
N TYR A 255 4.61 29.85 9.58
CA TYR A 255 5.18 29.65 8.25
C TYR A 255 6.30 30.65 7.93
N SER A 256 7.40 30.16 7.40
CA SER A 256 8.51 30.94 6.86
C SER A 256 8.94 30.44 5.48
N ASP A 257 9.13 31.35 4.51
CA ASP A 257 9.61 30.98 3.18
C ASP A 257 11.06 30.47 3.16
N HIS A 258 11.81 30.73 4.23
CA HIS A 258 13.22 30.36 4.33
C HIS A 258 13.46 29.00 4.99
N VAL A 259 12.47 28.45 5.69
CA VAL A 259 12.57 27.19 6.44
C VAL A 259 11.49 26.23 5.99
N GLN A 260 11.88 25.04 5.59
CA GLN A 260 10.95 23.94 5.29
C GLN A 260 11.19 22.84 6.30
N ARG A 261 10.31 22.73 7.30
CA ARG A 261 10.40 21.78 8.43
C ARG A 261 9.89 20.40 8.07
N ASP A 262 8.80 20.37 7.28
CA ASP A 262 8.01 19.17 7.04
C ASP A 262 7.22 19.25 5.72
N LEU A 263 6.41 18.22 5.46
CA LEU A 263 5.57 18.14 4.26
C LEU A 263 4.53 19.26 4.21
N LEU A 264 3.94 19.63 5.34
CA LEU A 264 2.90 20.65 5.39
C LEU A 264 3.45 22.01 4.99
N ASP A 265 4.66 22.36 5.44
CA ASP A 265 5.38 23.56 4.97
C ASP A 265 5.64 23.51 3.45
N ALA A 266 6.02 22.34 2.92
CA ALA A 266 6.24 22.17 1.47
C ALA A 266 4.95 22.42 0.67
N LEU A 267 3.83 21.92 1.13
CA LEU A 267 2.53 22.12 0.50
C LEU A 267 2.05 23.56 0.60
N LEU A 268 2.26 24.24 1.74
CA LEU A 268 1.95 25.66 1.92
C LEU A 268 2.78 26.52 0.98
N ARG A 269 4.09 26.24 0.87
CA ARG A 269 4.98 26.94 -0.08
C ARG A 269 4.51 26.80 -1.52
N ALA A 270 4.17 25.56 -1.93
CA ALA A 270 3.69 25.29 -3.26
C ALA A 270 2.39 26.04 -3.59
N LYS A 271 1.45 26.08 -2.63
CA LYS A 271 0.20 26.84 -2.76
C LYS A 271 0.49 28.34 -2.96
N ARG A 272 1.29 28.96 -2.08
CA ARG A 272 1.65 30.39 -2.18
C ARG A 272 2.38 30.71 -3.48
N SER A 273 3.29 29.84 -3.92
CA SER A 273 4.01 30.01 -5.18
C SER A 273 3.05 29.97 -6.38
N ALA A 274 2.06 29.11 -6.36
CA ALA A 274 1.03 29.04 -7.40
C ALA A 274 0.13 30.29 -7.40
N GLU A 275 -0.24 30.82 -6.23
CA GLU A 275 -1.03 32.04 -6.06
C GLU A 275 -0.26 33.29 -6.57
N ASN A 276 1.06 33.38 -6.27
CA ASN A 276 1.89 34.50 -6.67
C ASN A 276 2.25 34.50 -8.17
N ASN A 277 2.38 33.31 -8.80
CA ASN A 277 2.70 33.21 -10.23
C ASN A 277 1.52 33.40 -11.17
N ASN A 278 0.29 33.54 -10.64
CA ASN A 278 -0.92 33.86 -11.44
C ASN A 278 -0.92 35.27 -12.05
N THR A 279 0.18 36.03 -11.96
CA THR A 279 0.23 37.41 -12.43
C THR A 279 0.69 37.61 -13.88
N ALA A 280 1.17 36.59 -14.61
CA ALA A 280 1.69 36.90 -15.94
C ALA A 280 1.42 35.92 -17.12
N GLU A 281 1.44 34.59 -16.98
CA GLU A 281 1.48 33.77 -18.21
C GLU A 281 0.68 32.44 -18.21
N ILE A 282 0.15 31.95 -17.10
CA ILE A 282 -0.64 30.70 -17.07
C ILE A 282 -2.01 30.98 -16.42
N ARG A 283 -2.93 31.52 -17.21
CA ARG A 283 -4.35 31.67 -16.86
C ARG A 283 -5.10 30.33 -16.94
N ASP A 284 -4.60 29.29 -16.31
CA ASP A 284 -5.36 28.07 -16.11
C ASP A 284 -5.76 28.02 -14.62
N GLU A 285 -6.85 28.71 -14.29
CA GLU A 285 -7.47 28.69 -12.94
C GLU A 285 -7.79 27.28 -12.45
N SER A 286 -7.62 26.26 -13.32
CA SER A 286 -7.88 24.86 -13.04
C SER A 286 -6.72 24.15 -12.30
N VAL A 287 -5.55 24.75 -12.11
CA VAL A 287 -4.32 24.10 -11.58
C VAL A 287 -3.93 24.65 -10.21
N GLY A 288 -4.87 24.98 -9.34
CA GLY A 288 -4.60 25.45 -7.98
C GLY A 288 -4.74 24.36 -6.90
N LEU A 289 -3.96 24.47 -5.81
CA LEU A 289 -4.17 23.68 -4.60
C LEU A 289 -5.06 24.44 -3.63
N SER A 290 -6.25 23.90 -3.34
CA SER A 290 -7.09 24.41 -2.25
C SER A 290 -6.60 23.88 -0.90
N ASP A 291 -7.07 24.50 0.20
CA ASP A 291 -6.82 24.03 1.56
C ASP A 291 -7.28 22.57 1.73
N ASP A 292 -8.40 22.18 1.11
CA ASP A 292 -8.88 20.80 1.11
C ASP A 292 -7.88 19.83 0.45
N HIS A 293 -7.23 20.23 -0.65
CA HIS A 293 -6.21 19.38 -1.27
C HIS A 293 -5.04 19.15 -0.31
N ILE A 294 -4.60 20.17 0.42
CA ILE A 294 -3.50 20.04 1.38
C ILE A 294 -3.92 19.12 2.53
N LEU A 295 -5.07 19.38 3.15
CA LEU A 295 -5.58 18.60 4.27
C LEU A 295 -5.77 17.13 3.90
N MET A 296 -6.39 16.86 2.75
CA MET A 296 -6.63 15.48 2.30
C MET A 296 -5.33 14.76 1.92
N THR A 297 -4.34 15.47 1.38
CA THR A 297 -3.01 14.91 1.10
C THR A 297 -2.31 14.46 2.37
N VAL A 298 -2.30 15.29 3.40
CA VAL A 298 -1.69 14.93 4.68
C VAL A 298 -2.43 13.76 5.31
N GLY A 299 -3.78 13.77 5.21
CA GLY A 299 -4.61 12.63 5.63
C GLY A 299 -4.30 11.32 4.90
N ASP A 300 -4.04 11.39 3.59
CA ASP A 300 -3.63 10.24 2.78
C ASP A 300 -2.29 9.67 3.23
N ILE A 301 -1.30 10.54 3.41
CA ILE A 301 0.05 10.12 3.78
C ILE A 301 0.05 9.50 5.18
N PHE A 302 -0.72 10.08 6.09
CA PHE A 302 -0.91 9.52 7.42
C PHE A 302 -1.57 8.13 7.36
N GLY A 303 -2.74 8.03 6.73
CA GLY A 303 -3.48 6.77 6.65
C GLY A 303 -2.73 5.67 5.89
N ALA A 304 -2.16 6.00 4.74
CA ALA A 304 -1.44 5.02 3.91
C ALA A 304 -0.09 4.63 4.53
N GLY A 305 0.67 5.59 5.10
CA GLY A 305 2.00 5.34 5.62
C GLY A 305 1.99 4.46 6.87
N VAL A 306 1.07 4.71 7.79
CA VAL A 306 1.00 3.96 9.06
C VAL A 306 0.54 2.52 8.83
N GLU A 307 -0.62 2.34 8.21
CA GLU A 307 -1.29 1.04 8.14
C GLU A 307 -0.51 0.03 7.29
N THR A 308 0.04 0.46 6.15
CA THR A 308 0.71 -0.45 5.22
C THR A 308 2.05 -0.93 5.77
N THR A 309 2.91 -0.02 6.23
CA THR A 309 4.24 -0.37 6.77
C THR A 309 4.13 -1.23 8.03
N THR A 310 3.22 -0.86 8.95
CA THR A 310 2.97 -1.67 10.16
C THR A 310 2.50 -3.08 9.80
N THR A 311 1.65 -3.22 8.80
CA THR A 311 1.15 -4.54 8.34
C THR A 311 2.28 -5.39 7.76
N VAL A 312 3.18 -4.82 6.96
CA VAL A 312 4.36 -5.56 6.44
C VAL A 312 5.29 -6.00 7.57
N LEU A 313 5.56 -5.12 8.55
CA LEU A 313 6.38 -5.48 9.73
C LEU A 313 5.76 -6.64 10.51
N LYS A 314 4.45 -6.61 10.74
CA LYS A 314 3.72 -7.71 11.41
C LYS A 314 3.87 -9.02 10.63
N TRP A 315 3.69 -9.01 9.32
CA TRP A 315 3.89 -10.18 8.48
C TRP A 315 5.34 -10.67 8.48
N ALA A 316 6.32 -9.76 8.43
CA ALA A 316 7.73 -10.12 8.50
C ALA A 316 8.03 -10.88 9.79
N ILE A 317 7.56 -10.37 10.93
CA ILE A 317 7.76 -11.05 12.24
C ILE A 317 7.08 -12.42 12.24
N ILE A 318 5.84 -12.55 11.76
CA ILE A 318 5.16 -13.85 11.67
C ILE A 318 5.98 -14.85 10.85
N TYR A 319 6.49 -14.43 9.69
CA TYR A 319 7.32 -15.33 8.86
C TYR A 319 8.63 -15.70 9.56
N LEU A 320 9.24 -14.79 10.32
CA LEU A 320 10.43 -15.12 11.10
C LEU A 320 10.14 -16.11 12.24
N LEU A 321 8.92 -16.08 12.82
CA LEU A 321 8.49 -17.10 13.80
C LEU A 321 8.28 -18.47 13.16
N HIS A 322 7.72 -18.52 11.95
CA HIS A 322 7.54 -19.78 11.19
C HIS A 322 8.85 -20.33 10.62
N TYR A 323 9.80 -19.45 10.31
CA TYR A 323 11.08 -19.78 9.65
C TYR A 323 12.26 -19.27 10.49
N PRO A 324 12.50 -19.86 11.69
CA PRO A 324 13.57 -19.39 12.59
C PRO A 324 14.98 -19.52 11.97
N GLN A 325 15.18 -20.39 10.98
CA GLN A 325 16.41 -20.45 10.20
C GLN A 325 16.65 -19.17 9.38
N VAL A 326 15.60 -18.54 8.84
CA VAL A 326 15.72 -17.27 8.12
C VAL A 326 16.14 -16.16 9.10
N GLN A 327 15.55 -16.14 10.28
CA GLN A 327 15.94 -15.19 11.34
C GLN A 327 17.42 -15.34 11.70
N ARG A 328 17.91 -16.57 11.87
CA ARG A 328 19.32 -16.82 12.17
C ARG A 328 20.25 -16.33 11.07
N LEU A 329 19.93 -16.60 9.80
CA LEU A 329 20.75 -16.14 8.67
C LEU A 329 20.83 -14.61 8.59
N ILE A 330 19.73 -13.90 8.89
CA ILE A 330 19.76 -12.43 8.99
C ILE A 330 20.65 -11.99 10.15
N GLN A 331 20.57 -12.67 11.29
CA GLN A 331 21.36 -12.35 12.48
C GLN A 331 22.85 -12.59 12.22
N GLU A 332 23.22 -13.68 11.55
CA GLU A 332 24.62 -13.97 11.13
C GLU A 332 25.15 -12.91 10.15
N GLU A 333 24.29 -12.45 9.22
CA GLU A 333 24.62 -11.35 8.30
C GLU A 333 24.85 -10.03 9.07
N LEU A 334 23.97 -9.69 10.00
CA LEU A 334 24.12 -8.50 10.86
C LEU A 334 25.38 -8.57 11.72
N ASP A 335 25.66 -9.70 12.35
CA ASP A 335 26.86 -9.90 13.18
C ASP A 335 28.16 -9.73 12.38
N THR A 336 28.16 -10.23 11.14
CA THR A 336 29.34 -10.20 10.27
C THR A 336 29.59 -8.82 9.66
N LYS A 337 28.49 -8.09 9.28
CA LYS A 337 28.59 -6.87 8.48
C LYS A 337 28.46 -5.59 9.30
N VAL A 338 27.67 -5.61 10.36
CA VAL A 338 27.45 -4.47 11.25
C VAL A 338 28.20 -4.65 12.57
N GLY A 339 28.16 -5.87 13.12
CA GLY A 339 28.72 -6.21 14.43
C GLY A 339 27.81 -5.74 15.57
N SER A 340 28.32 -5.89 16.81
CA SER A 340 27.63 -5.47 18.05
C SER A 340 28.06 -4.08 18.57
N GLY A 341 29.07 -3.47 17.94
CA GLY A 341 29.68 -2.20 18.40
C GLY A 341 28.89 -0.95 17.98
N ARG A 342 27.94 -1.07 17.09
CA ARG A 342 27.08 0.01 16.60
C ARG A 342 25.74 -0.48 16.10
N SER A 343 24.78 0.40 16.04
CA SER A 343 23.46 0.12 15.47
C SER A 343 23.49 0.15 13.93
N PRO A 344 22.57 -0.58 13.26
CA PRO A 344 22.40 -0.55 11.81
C PRO A 344 21.99 0.84 11.30
N LYS A 345 22.48 1.21 10.10
CA LYS A 345 22.19 2.45 9.39
C LYS A 345 21.72 2.15 7.97
N LEU A 346 21.10 3.13 7.29
CA LEU A 346 20.71 2.97 5.88
C LEU A 346 21.91 2.70 4.95
N SER A 347 23.09 3.19 5.30
CA SER A 347 24.34 2.90 4.57
C SER A 347 24.71 1.40 4.58
N ASP A 348 24.20 0.62 5.52
CA ASP A 348 24.43 -0.83 5.60
C ASP A 348 23.54 -1.63 4.63
N ARG A 349 22.50 -1.03 4.10
CA ARG A 349 21.48 -1.69 3.28
C ARG A 349 22.05 -2.48 2.10
N GLY A 350 23.05 -1.92 1.42
CA GLY A 350 23.74 -2.59 0.29
C GLY A 350 24.57 -3.80 0.71
N ASN A 351 24.92 -3.91 2.00
CA ASN A 351 25.76 -4.95 2.57
C ASN A 351 24.96 -6.05 3.30
N LEU A 352 23.64 -5.93 3.38
CA LEU A 352 22.72 -6.85 4.04
C LEU A 352 21.72 -7.47 3.02
N PRO A 353 22.21 -8.18 1.99
CA PRO A 353 21.38 -8.71 0.92
C PRO A 353 20.35 -9.72 1.39
N TYR A 354 20.62 -10.52 2.43
CA TYR A 354 19.68 -11.53 2.91
C TYR A 354 18.50 -10.90 3.67
N LEU A 355 18.74 -9.85 4.47
CA LEU A 355 17.68 -9.04 5.08
C LEU A 355 16.81 -8.38 4.00
N GLU A 356 17.41 -7.75 2.99
CA GLU A 356 16.69 -7.13 1.86
C GLU A 356 15.88 -8.17 1.07
N ALA A 357 16.43 -9.35 0.83
CA ALA A 357 15.75 -10.46 0.18
C ALA A 357 14.53 -10.93 0.99
N THR A 358 14.69 -11.00 2.32
CA THR A 358 13.59 -11.33 3.25
C THR A 358 12.47 -10.31 3.16
N ILE A 359 12.76 -9.02 3.18
CA ILE A 359 11.77 -7.95 3.02
C ILE A 359 11.04 -8.09 1.68
N ARG A 360 11.78 -8.33 0.58
CA ARG A 360 11.17 -8.54 -0.74
C ARG A 360 10.26 -9.76 -0.77
N GLU A 361 10.64 -10.87 -0.14
CA GLU A 361 9.82 -12.07 -0.09
C GLU A 361 8.54 -11.87 0.74
N VAL A 362 8.60 -11.15 1.85
CA VAL A 362 7.40 -10.77 2.62
C VAL A 362 6.45 -9.96 1.75
N LEU A 363 6.95 -8.95 1.05
CA LEU A 363 6.15 -8.12 0.14
C LEU A 363 5.56 -8.90 -1.03
N ARG A 364 6.22 -9.97 -1.48
CA ARG A 364 5.72 -10.87 -2.52
C ARG A 364 4.60 -11.77 -1.98
N ILE A 365 4.90 -12.54 -0.92
CA ILE A 365 4.03 -13.62 -0.46
C ILE A 365 2.81 -13.10 0.29
N ARG A 366 2.91 -11.90 0.89
CA ARG A 366 1.80 -11.21 1.57
C ARG A 366 1.72 -9.76 1.10
N PRO A 367 1.32 -9.55 -0.18
CA PRO A 367 1.10 -8.20 -0.68
C PRO A 367 0.02 -7.52 0.16
N VAL A 368 0.35 -6.37 0.74
CA VAL A 368 -0.54 -5.63 1.65
C VAL A 368 -1.82 -5.21 0.96
N ALA A 369 -1.73 -4.82 -0.31
CA ALA A 369 -2.87 -4.47 -1.16
C ALA A 369 -3.04 -5.50 -2.28
N PRO A 370 -3.60 -6.70 -2.01
CA PRO A 370 -3.61 -7.83 -2.95
C PRO A 370 -4.41 -7.59 -4.23
N LEU A 371 -5.26 -6.57 -4.27
CA LEU A 371 -6.04 -6.16 -5.45
C LEU A 371 -5.63 -4.79 -5.99
N LEU A 372 -4.61 -4.14 -5.44
CA LEU A 372 -4.27 -2.74 -5.65
C LEU A 372 -5.51 -1.82 -5.46
N ILE A 373 -5.31 -0.51 -5.58
CA ILE A 373 -6.44 0.42 -5.65
C ILE A 373 -7.02 0.36 -7.07
N PRO A 374 -8.32 0.10 -7.26
CA PRO A 374 -8.92 -0.04 -8.58
C PRO A 374 -8.68 1.17 -9.48
N HIS A 375 -8.48 0.91 -10.77
CA HIS A 375 -8.37 1.90 -11.83
C HIS A 375 -9.70 2.11 -12.53
N VAL A 376 -9.82 3.21 -13.32
CA VAL A 376 -10.95 3.45 -14.22
C VAL A 376 -10.42 3.85 -15.58
N ALA A 377 -11.00 3.28 -16.63
CA ALA A 377 -10.72 3.67 -18.02
C ALA A 377 -11.31 5.06 -18.30
N LEU A 378 -10.48 6.03 -18.65
CA LEU A 378 -10.88 7.41 -18.93
C LEU A 378 -11.42 7.61 -20.36
N SER A 379 -11.13 6.66 -21.25
CA SER A 379 -11.62 6.60 -22.63
C SER A 379 -11.81 5.16 -23.06
N ASP A 380 -12.53 4.94 -24.14
CA ASP A 380 -12.58 3.62 -24.79
C ASP A 380 -11.19 3.20 -25.24
N THR A 381 -10.86 1.93 -25.00
CA THR A 381 -9.53 1.37 -25.25
C THR A 381 -9.61 -0.15 -25.41
N SER A 382 -8.45 -0.80 -25.53
CA SER A 382 -8.36 -2.26 -25.50
C SER A 382 -7.43 -2.71 -24.36
N LEU A 383 -7.53 -3.97 -23.95
CA LEU A 383 -6.59 -4.65 -23.08
C LEU A 383 -6.36 -6.06 -23.65
N GLY A 384 -5.15 -6.34 -24.12
CA GLY A 384 -4.94 -7.46 -25.02
C GLY A 384 -5.88 -7.36 -26.23
N ASP A 385 -6.61 -8.43 -26.49
CA ASP A 385 -7.57 -8.52 -27.60
C ASP A 385 -8.99 -8.04 -27.24
N PHE A 386 -9.19 -7.53 -26.01
CA PHE A 386 -10.51 -7.18 -25.51
C PHE A 386 -10.78 -5.68 -25.54
N ALA A 387 -12.01 -5.30 -25.89
CA ALA A 387 -12.50 -3.93 -25.82
C ALA A 387 -12.82 -3.55 -24.37
N ILE A 388 -12.32 -2.41 -23.93
CA ILE A 388 -12.60 -1.83 -22.60
C ILE A 388 -13.27 -0.49 -22.80
N ARG A 389 -14.50 -0.37 -22.33
CA ARG A 389 -15.29 0.87 -22.43
C ARG A 389 -14.84 1.91 -21.41
N LYS A 390 -14.94 3.16 -21.77
CA LYS A 390 -14.80 4.29 -20.83
C LYS A 390 -15.69 4.07 -19.61
N GLY A 391 -15.15 4.35 -18.42
CA GLY A 391 -15.85 4.17 -17.14
C GLY A 391 -15.74 2.75 -16.54
N SER A 392 -15.22 1.78 -17.29
CA SER A 392 -14.97 0.44 -16.74
C SER A 392 -13.97 0.53 -15.60
N ARG A 393 -14.30 -0.08 -14.45
CA ARG A 393 -13.38 -0.27 -13.34
C ARG A 393 -12.42 -1.41 -13.68
N VAL A 394 -11.14 -1.26 -13.40
CA VAL A 394 -10.11 -2.28 -13.67
C VAL A 394 -9.43 -2.64 -12.34
N ILE A 395 -9.57 -3.89 -11.94
CA ILE A 395 -8.95 -4.45 -10.75
C ILE A 395 -7.74 -5.29 -11.18
N ILE A 396 -6.57 -4.95 -10.67
CA ILE A 396 -5.36 -5.75 -10.88
C ILE A 396 -5.18 -6.65 -9.66
N ASN A 397 -5.28 -7.95 -9.88
CA ASN A 397 -5.08 -8.94 -8.84
C ASN A 397 -3.58 -9.19 -8.61
N LEU A 398 -2.97 -8.33 -7.80
CA LEU A 398 -1.56 -8.42 -7.45
C LEU A 398 -1.21 -9.77 -6.80
N TRP A 399 -2.13 -10.34 -6.03
CA TRP A 399 -1.96 -11.69 -5.47
C TRP A 399 -1.72 -12.72 -6.57
N SER A 400 -2.51 -12.71 -7.65
CA SER A 400 -2.31 -13.62 -8.77
C SER A 400 -0.94 -13.45 -9.41
N LEU A 401 -0.47 -12.20 -9.58
CA LEU A 401 0.84 -11.91 -10.15
C LEU A 401 1.98 -12.46 -9.28
N HIS A 402 1.86 -12.29 -7.97
CA HIS A 402 2.87 -12.70 -6.99
C HIS A 402 2.85 -14.21 -6.67
N HIS A 403 1.78 -14.90 -7.08
CA HIS A 403 1.59 -16.33 -6.88
C HIS A 403 1.40 -17.09 -8.20
N ASP A 404 1.88 -16.55 -9.31
CA ASP A 404 1.86 -17.23 -10.61
C ASP A 404 3.00 -18.27 -10.67
N GLU A 405 2.62 -19.55 -10.82
CA GLU A 405 3.57 -20.67 -10.87
C GLU A 405 4.52 -20.60 -12.08
N ASN A 406 4.15 -19.89 -13.14
CA ASN A 406 5.01 -19.67 -14.30
C ASN A 406 6.11 -18.64 -14.03
N GLU A 407 5.90 -17.74 -13.06
CA GLU A 407 6.84 -16.67 -12.70
C GLU A 407 7.62 -16.99 -11.42
N TRP A 408 7.03 -17.77 -10.51
CA TRP A 408 7.56 -18.06 -9.20
C TRP A 408 7.54 -19.56 -8.92
N LYS A 409 8.70 -20.15 -8.75
CA LYS A 409 8.82 -21.58 -8.37
C LYS A 409 8.28 -21.75 -6.95
N ASN A 410 7.31 -22.67 -6.74
CA ASN A 410 6.65 -22.89 -5.46
C ASN A 410 6.19 -21.58 -4.80
N PRO A 411 5.23 -20.83 -5.41
CA PRO A 411 4.90 -19.47 -5.01
C PRO A 411 4.35 -19.35 -3.58
N GLU A 412 3.78 -20.41 -3.02
CA GLU A 412 3.26 -20.45 -1.65
C GLU A 412 4.35 -20.66 -0.59
N LEU A 413 5.57 -21.02 -1.00
CA LEU A 413 6.69 -21.19 -0.08
C LEU A 413 7.39 -19.85 0.17
N PHE A 414 7.61 -19.53 1.45
CA PHE A 414 8.43 -18.39 1.85
C PHE A 414 9.91 -18.74 1.68
N ASP A 415 10.55 -18.10 0.74
CA ASP A 415 11.95 -18.37 0.38
C ASP A 415 12.68 -17.07 -0.05
N PRO A 416 13.37 -16.39 0.87
CA PRO A 416 14.20 -15.24 0.54
C PRO A 416 15.28 -15.51 -0.52
N GLY A 417 15.72 -16.77 -0.66
CA GLY A 417 16.71 -17.17 -1.64
C GLY A 417 16.34 -16.86 -3.08
N ARG A 418 15.04 -16.66 -3.39
CA ARG A 418 14.55 -16.22 -4.71
C ARG A 418 15.15 -14.90 -5.19
N PHE A 419 15.58 -14.06 -4.25
CA PHE A 419 16.09 -12.72 -4.53
C PHE A 419 17.60 -12.61 -4.36
N ILE A 420 18.27 -13.73 -4.06
CA ILE A 420 19.72 -13.80 -3.86
C ILE A 420 20.37 -14.41 -5.10
N ASP A 421 21.55 -13.91 -5.46
CA ASP A 421 22.34 -14.45 -6.55
C ASP A 421 22.90 -15.87 -6.23
N SER A 422 23.38 -16.58 -7.24
CA SER A 422 23.92 -17.93 -7.08
C SER A 422 25.16 -18.00 -6.18
N LYS A 423 25.80 -16.88 -5.89
CA LYS A 423 26.95 -16.77 -4.99
C LYS A 423 26.55 -16.49 -3.55
N GLY A 424 25.29 -16.15 -3.29
CA GLY A 424 24.79 -15.77 -1.97
C GLY A 424 25.24 -14.40 -1.49
N THR A 425 25.78 -13.55 -2.37
CA THR A 425 26.45 -12.30 -2.01
C THR A 425 25.71 -11.03 -2.45
N GLY A 426 24.73 -11.15 -3.31
CA GLY A 426 24.02 -9.99 -3.87
C GLY A 426 22.57 -10.29 -4.18
N LEU A 427 21.83 -9.22 -4.46
CA LEU A 427 20.44 -9.30 -4.87
C LEU A 427 20.34 -9.45 -6.37
N ILE A 428 19.43 -10.32 -6.83
CA ILE A 428 19.04 -10.39 -8.23
C ILE A 428 17.84 -9.48 -8.54
N LEU A 429 17.68 -9.15 -9.81
CA LEU A 429 16.47 -8.47 -10.28
C LEU A 429 15.27 -9.41 -10.11
N PRO A 430 14.20 -8.95 -9.49
CA PRO A 430 12.99 -9.75 -9.33
C PRO A 430 12.31 -10.01 -10.68
N SER A 431 11.44 -11.04 -10.72
CA SER A 431 10.56 -11.27 -11.85
C SER A 431 9.78 -10.01 -12.22
N SER A 432 9.46 -9.89 -13.49
CA SER A 432 8.59 -8.82 -14.02
C SER A 432 7.20 -8.76 -13.37
N SER A 433 6.77 -9.84 -12.72
CA SER A 433 5.50 -9.91 -11.99
C SER A 433 5.58 -9.32 -10.58
N TYR A 434 6.77 -8.98 -10.08
CA TYR A 434 6.99 -8.38 -8.77
C TYR A 434 6.65 -6.88 -8.76
N LEU A 435 5.45 -6.54 -8.32
CA LEU A 435 4.92 -5.18 -8.34
C LEU A 435 4.32 -4.76 -6.97
N PRO A 436 5.00 -4.95 -5.83
CA PRO A 436 4.41 -4.74 -4.49
C PRO A 436 3.96 -3.30 -4.25
N PHE A 437 4.52 -2.34 -4.96
CA PHE A 437 4.17 -0.91 -4.90
C PHE A 437 3.39 -0.42 -6.12
N GLY A 438 2.88 -1.35 -6.96
CA GLY A 438 2.29 -1.00 -8.24
C GLY A 438 3.32 -0.53 -9.26
N ALA A 439 2.88 0.16 -10.30
CA ALA A 439 3.76 0.74 -11.34
C ALA A 439 3.12 1.93 -12.05
N GLY A 440 3.92 2.69 -12.80
CA GLY A 440 3.45 3.76 -13.69
C GLY A 440 2.98 5.00 -12.96
N ILE A 441 1.99 5.68 -13.54
CA ILE A 441 1.51 7.00 -13.08
C ILE A 441 0.97 6.96 -11.64
N ARG A 442 0.44 5.81 -11.22
CA ARG A 442 -0.16 5.58 -9.89
C ARG A 442 0.74 4.75 -8.96
N VAL A 443 2.03 4.62 -9.27
CA VAL A 443 3.00 3.94 -8.39
C VAL A 443 2.98 4.56 -6.98
N CYS A 444 3.23 3.76 -5.96
CA CYS A 444 3.26 4.21 -4.57
C CYS A 444 4.25 5.37 -4.37
N LEU A 445 3.80 6.45 -3.74
CA LEU A 445 4.66 7.60 -3.41
C LEU A 445 5.59 7.32 -2.22
N GLY A 446 5.14 6.47 -1.30
CA GLY A 446 5.86 6.12 -0.07
C GLY A 446 6.82 4.93 -0.21
N GLU A 447 7.07 4.41 -1.43
CA GLU A 447 7.91 3.22 -1.63
C GLU A 447 9.30 3.33 -0.98
N ALA A 448 9.97 4.47 -1.17
CA ALA A 448 11.30 4.70 -0.61
C ALA A 448 11.27 4.73 0.92
N LEU A 449 10.33 5.47 1.50
CA LEU A 449 10.14 5.56 2.95
C LEU A 449 9.81 4.20 3.57
N ALA A 450 8.83 3.48 3.00
CA ALA A 450 8.45 2.16 3.49
C ALA A 450 9.64 1.18 3.50
N LYS A 451 10.47 1.18 2.44
CA LYS A 451 11.67 0.34 2.38
C LYS A 451 12.71 0.73 3.42
N MET A 452 12.88 2.03 3.73
CA MET A 452 13.76 2.49 4.80
C MET A 452 13.28 2.03 6.16
N GLU A 453 11.99 2.21 6.46
CA GLU A 453 11.37 1.80 7.72
C GLU A 453 11.47 0.29 7.93
N LEU A 454 11.09 -0.50 6.92
CA LEU A 454 11.17 -1.97 6.99
C LEU A 454 12.59 -2.44 7.26
N PHE A 455 13.57 -1.88 6.56
CA PHE A 455 14.97 -2.23 6.73
C PHE A 455 15.47 -1.89 8.14
N LEU A 456 15.27 -0.65 8.59
CA LEU A 456 15.80 -0.20 9.87
C LEU A 456 15.10 -0.88 11.05
N PHE A 457 13.77 -0.94 11.08
CA PHE A 457 13.05 -1.61 12.18
C PHE A 457 13.44 -3.08 12.30
N LEU A 458 13.49 -3.82 11.19
CA LEU A 458 13.84 -5.24 11.22
C LEU A 458 15.32 -5.45 11.58
N SER A 459 16.24 -4.66 11.04
CA SER A 459 17.67 -4.79 11.38
C SER A 459 17.93 -4.49 12.85
N TRP A 460 17.31 -3.44 13.42
CA TRP A 460 17.45 -3.11 14.84
C TRP A 460 16.88 -4.21 15.75
N ILE A 461 15.66 -4.67 15.49
CA ILE A 461 15.03 -5.74 16.27
C ILE A 461 15.90 -7.00 16.24
N LEU A 462 16.33 -7.43 15.05
CA LEU A 462 17.06 -8.69 14.87
C LEU A 462 18.53 -8.63 15.29
N GLN A 463 19.12 -7.44 15.37
CA GLN A 463 20.45 -7.27 15.96
C GLN A 463 20.41 -7.49 17.48
N HIS A 464 19.34 -7.02 18.16
CA HIS A 464 19.26 -7.02 19.61
C HIS A 464 18.52 -8.23 20.19
N PHE A 465 17.56 -8.82 19.45
CA PHE A 465 16.67 -9.86 19.95
C PHE A 465 16.54 -11.04 18.98
N THR A 466 16.38 -12.22 19.57
CA THR A 466 15.80 -13.38 18.89
C THR A 466 14.33 -13.48 19.27
N LEU A 467 13.45 -13.48 18.27
CA LEU A 467 12.02 -13.59 18.46
C LEU A 467 11.57 -15.04 18.37
N SER A 468 10.69 -15.44 19.27
CA SER A 468 10.09 -16.78 19.30
C SER A 468 8.62 -16.72 19.68
N VAL A 469 7.90 -17.79 19.43
CA VAL A 469 6.53 -17.99 19.91
C VAL A 469 6.57 -18.18 21.43
N PRO A 470 5.65 -17.55 22.20
CA PRO A 470 5.59 -17.77 23.63
C PRO A 470 5.43 -19.26 23.97
N PRO A 471 6.04 -19.75 25.08
CA PRO A 471 5.88 -21.13 25.49
C PRO A 471 4.42 -21.51 25.70
N GLY A 472 3.96 -22.56 25.02
CA GLY A 472 2.58 -23.05 25.09
C GLY A 472 1.61 -22.43 24.10
N ASP A 473 2.01 -21.37 23.38
CA ASP A 473 1.21 -20.81 22.29
C ASP A 473 1.46 -21.55 20.96
N GLU A 474 0.46 -21.54 20.08
CA GLU A 474 0.61 -22.03 18.71
C GLU A 474 1.28 -20.99 17.82
N LEU A 475 1.85 -21.45 16.69
CA LEU A 475 2.34 -20.56 15.65
C LEU A 475 1.22 -19.66 15.13
N PRO A 476 1.46 -18.34 14.94
CA PRO A 476 0.44 -17.43 14.45
C PRO A 476 -0.03 -17.84 13.04
N SER A 477 -1.34 -17.68 12.79
CA SER A 477 -1.93 -18.03 11.50
C SER A 477 -1.29 -17.24 10.35
N LEU A 478 -1.01 -17.94 9.26
CA LEU A 478 -0.61 -17.34 7.98
C LEU A 478 -1.83 -16.89 7.15
N GLU A 479 -3.05 -17.12 7.60
CA GLU A 479 -4.25 -16.58 6.96
C GLU A 479 -4.40 -15.11 7.31
N GLY A 480 -4.53 -14.29 6.27
CA GLY A 480 -4.77 -12.86 6.43
C GLY A 480 -6.24 -12.52 6.43
N LYS A 481 -6.61 -11.53 7.23
CA LYS A 481 -7.94 -10.91 7.15
C LYS A 481 -7.93 -9.84 6.07
N PHE A 482 -8.70 -10.07 5.01
CA PHE A 482 -8.85 -9.10 3.94
C PHE A 482 -9.72 -7.91 4.38
N GLY A 483 -9.23 -6.71 4.11
CA GLY A 483 -9.89 -5.44 4.36
C GLY A 483 -9.36 -4.39 3.40
N VAL A 484 -9.11 -3.18 3.87
CA VAL A 484 -8.36 -2.15 3.12
C VAL A 484 -6.96 -2.68 2.81
N VAL A 485 -6.36 -3.34 3.78
CA VAL A 485 -5.11 -4.09 3.66
C VAL A 485 -5.30 -5.53 4.12
N LEU A 486 -4.39 -6.42 3.73
CA LEU A 486 -4.36 -7.82 4.15
C LEU A 486 -3.64 -7.93 5.50
N GLN A 487 -4.40 -7.85 6.59
CA GLN A 487 -3.85 -7.88 7.95
C GLN A 487 -3.67 -9.29 8.48
N PRO A 488 -2.60 -9.57 9.26
CA PRO A 488 -2.49 -10.80 10.03
C PRO A 488 -3.45 -10.80 11.24
N ALA A 489 -3.74 -11.97 11.78
CA ALA A 489 -4.36 -12.12 13.08
C ALA A 489 -3.45 -11.57 14.20
N LYS A 490 -4.01 -11.25 15.35
CA LYS A 490 -3.23 -10.84 16.53
C LYS A 490 -2.40 -12.02 17.03
N TYR A 491 -1.17 -11.74 17.46
CA TYR A 491 -0.24 -12.73 18.02
C TYR A 491 0.68 -12.07 19.05
N LYS A 492 1.34 -12.89 19.84
CA LYS A 492 2.35 -12.46 20.80
C LYS A 492 3.72 -13.03 20.43
N VAL A 493 4.75 -12.37 20.88
CA VAL A 493 6.14 -12.83 20.74
C VAL A 493 6.85 -12.83 22.10
N THR A 494 7.79 -13.73 22.24
CA THR A 494 8.83 -13.68 23.29
C THR A 494 10.10 -13.16 22.64
N ALA A 495 10.67 -12.11 23.22
CA ALA A 495 11.94 -11.55 22.77
C ALA A 495 13.05 -12.01 23.73
N THR A 496 14.06 -12.67 23.19
CA THR A 496 15.25 -13.08 23.97
C THR A 496 16.40 -12.16 23.57
N PRO A 497 17.00 -11.40 24.52
CA PRO A 497 18.16 -10.56 24.21
C PRO A 497 19.34 -11.40 23.70
N ARG A 498 20.03 -10.90 22.68
CA ARG A 498 21.23 -11.54 22.12
C ARG A 498 22.48 -11.07 22.86
N GLN A 499 23.50 -11.93 22.96
CA GLN A 499 24.79 -11.58 23.56
C GLN A 499 25.45 -10.48 22.72
N GLY A 500 25.82 -9.37 23.36
CA GLY A 500 26.35 -8.18 22.69
C GLY A 500 25.30 -7.15 22.25
N GLY A 501 24.00 -7.47 22.38
CA GLY A 501 22.90 -6.58 22.01
C GLY A 501 22.51 -5.55 23.08
N ALA A 502 23.42 -5.17 23.99
CA ALA A 502 23.14 -4.08 24.94
C ALA A 502 22.92 -2.78 24.16
N ILE A 503 21.73 -2.19 24.32
CA ILE A 503 21.41 -0.87 23.75
C ILE A 503 22.35 0.13 24.43
N ASN A 504 23.34 0.64 23.69
CA ASN A 504 24.24 1.65 24.24
C ASN A 504 23.43 2.92 24.49
N GLU A 505 23.17 3.24 25.75
CA GLU A 505 22.49 4.48 26.18
C GLU A 505 23.25 5.76 25.74
N GLY A 506 24.54 5.63 25.43
CA GLY A 506 25.43 6.75 25.08
C GLY A 506 25.58 7.06 23.60
N GLU A 507 24.93 6.34 22.68
CA GLU A 507 24.93 6.71 21.25
C GLU A 507 24.07 7.97 21.03
N THR A 508 24.70 9.15 21.00
CA THR A 508 24.12 10.37 20.46
C THR A 508 23.90 10.17 18.95
N LEU A 509 22.66 10.12 18.52
CA LEU A 509 22.19 10.02 17.12
C LEU A 509 22.53 11.29 16.32
#